data_8dd0b942dfa587339c2909ba929fd9dd
#
_entry.id   8dd0b942dfa587339c2909ba929fd9dd
#
_cell.length_a   1.000
_cell.length_b   1.000
_cell.length_c   1.000
_cell.angle_alpha   90.00
_cell.angle_beta   90.00
_cell.angle_gamma   90.00
#
_symmetry.space_group_name_H-M   'P 1'
#
loop_
_entity.id
_entity.type
_entity.pdbx_description
1 polymer ?
#
loop_
_entity_poly.entity_id
_entity_poly.type
_entity_poly.pdbx_seq_one_letter_code
_entity_poly.pdbx_strand_id
1 'polypeptide(L)'
;TLIFPGFDGGGEWGGAAVDLGTQIMYINSNEMPWIHTMVDLAPQQEGKLASAGKLVYDLHCAVCHKPDMKGDGVTYPSIVERRKNYTRQGLKDYISVGRGVMPAFDHLSDAQKEELVTYVLNPEANTMDVSSLEAISEELQEIPYSHTGYNRWVDNNGNPVIKPPWGNLTAIDLNSGKHLWQVPLGELDYLSEQGIPPTGTENYGGPVVTDGGLIFIGATKDEKFRVFNKYTGEVLWEAKLPYGGYATPAVYAVNGKQYVVIACGGGKMGTPSGDVYVAFSLP
;
A
#
# COMPACT_ATOMS: atom_id res chain seq x y z
N THR A 1 8.97 -17.41 1.53
CA THR A 1 7.54 -17.76 1.72
C THR A 1 6.68 -16.90 0.82
N LEU A 2 5.64 -17.50 0.22
CA LEU A 2 4.61 -16.77 -0.50
C LEU A 2 3.49 -16.40 0.48
N ILE A 3 3.09 -15.13 0.49
CA ILE A 3 1.96 -14.61 1.27
C ILE A 3 0.86 -14.22 0.29
N PHE A 4 -0.37 -14.71 0.56
CA PHE A 4 -1.52 -14.45 -0.30
C PHE A 4 -2.82 -14.42 0.51
N PRO A 5 -3.60 -13.32 0.45
CA PRO A 5 -3.16 -12.02 -0.06
C PRO A 5 -1.98 -11.48 0.73
N GLY A 6 -1.21 -10.57 0.12
CA GLY A 6 -0.02 -10.01 0.72
C GLY A 6 -0.30 -8.91 1.76
N PHE A 7 0.69 -8.09 2.06
CA PHE A 7 0.59 -7.03 3.08
C PHE A 7 -0.36 -5.87 2.69
N ASP A 8 -0.74 -5.76 1.42
CA ASP A 8 -1.80 -4.84 1.00
C ASP A 8 -3.17 -5.26 1.58
N GLY A 9 -3.27 -6.50 2.09
CA GLY A 9 -4.50 -7.07 2.62
C GLY A 9 -5.41 -7.64 1.54
N GLY A 10 -6.48 -8.33 1.96
CA GLY A 10 -7.58 -8.78 1.09
C GLY A 10 -8.63 -7.68 1.01
N GLY A 11 -9.44 -7.53 2.07
CA GLY A 11 -10.41 -6.43 2.18
C GLY A 11 -9.72 -5.11 2.49
N GLU A 12 -10.16 -4.04 1.84
CA GLU A 12 -9.54 -2.73 1.92
C GLU A 12 -10.02 -1.89 3.12
N TRP A 13 -9.12 -1.05 3.62
CA TRP A 13 -9.37 -0.15 4.77
C TRP A 13 -10.24 1.08 4.43
N GLY A 14 -10.61 1.29 3.16
CA GLY A 14 -11.70 2.19 2.78
C GLY A 14 -13.07 1.75 3.34
N GLY A 15 -13.12 0.53 3.86
CA GLY A 15 -14.28 -0.07 4.51
C GLY A 15 -15.24 -0.73 3.53
N ALA A 16 -16.22 -1.42 4.11
CA ALA A 16 -17.32 -2.01 3.38
C ALA A 16 -18.56 -1.11 3.45
N ALA A 17 -19.42 -1.18 2.44
CA ALA A 17 -20.76 -0.62 2.50
C ALA A 17 -21.75 -1.70 2.97
N VAL A 18 -22.66 -1.35 3.86
CA VAL A 18 -23.72 -2.26 4.35
C VAL A 18 -25.08 -1.69 4.01
N ASP A 19 -25.86 -2.45 3.28
CA ASP A 19 -27.28 -2.17 3.08
C ASP A 19 -28.07 -2.75 4.25
N LEU A 20 -28.51 -1.87 5.15
CA LEU A 20 -29.25 -2.27 6.35
C LEU A 20 -30.62 -2.89 6.05
N GLY A 21 -31.23 -2.52 4.92
CA GLY A 21 -32.55 -3.05 4.52
C GLY A 21 -32.49 -4.50 4.06
N THR A 22 -31.42 -4.87 3.34
CA THR A 22 -31.21 -6.23 2.81
C THR A 22 -30.23 -7.05 3.63
N GLN A 23 -29.48 -6.43 4.55
CA GLN A 23 -28.39 -7.02 5.31
C GLN A 23 -27.29 -7.61 4.42
N ILE A 24 -26.99 -6.93 3.32
CA ILE A 24 -25.92 -7.28 2.39
C ILE A 24 -24.74 -6.33 2.60
N MET A 25 -23.55 -6.89 2.72
CA MET A 25 -22.29 -6.16 2.75
C MET A 25 -21.62 -6.21 1.39
N TYR A 26 -21.13 -5.06 0.93
CA TYR A 26 -20.35 -4.91 -0.30
C TYR A 26 -18.94 -4.50 0.06
N ILE A 27 -17.96 -5.30 -0.37
CA ILE A 27 -16.56 -5.09 -0.05
C ILE A 27 -15.68 -5.30 -1.27
N ASN A 28 -14.73 -4.41 -1.48
CA ASN A 28 -13.68 -4.58 -2.46
C ASN A 28 -12.46 -5.25 -1.82
N SER A 29 -11.73 -6.02 -2.63
CA SER A 29 -10.57 -6.78 -2.16
C SER A 29 -9.47 -6.87 -3.21
N ASN A 30 -8.24 -7.07 -2.72
CA ASN A 30 -7.03 -7.27 -3.50
C ASN A 30 -6.57 -8.73 -3.50
N GLU A 31 -6.05 -9.17 -4.65
CA GLU A 31 -5.47 -10.49 -4.88
C GLU A 31 -3.98 -10.33 -5.29
N MET A 32 -3.21 -9.60 -4.47
CA MET A 32 -1.80 -9.34 -4.74
C MET A 32 -0.91 -10.34 -3.97
N PRO A 33 -0.14 -11.20 -4.67
CA PRO A 33 0.80 -12.10 -4.00
C PRO A 33 2.10 -11.36 -3.63
N TRP A 34 2.67 -11.74 -2.49
CA TRP A 34 3.93 -11.18 -1.99
C TRP A 34 4.95 -12.27 -1.72
N ILE A 35 6.23 -11.96 -1.94
CA ILE A 35 7.36 -12.80 -1.54
C ILE A 35 7.91 -12.27 -0.23
N HIS A 36 7.86 -13.09 0.81
CA HIS A 36 8.36 -12.79 2.13
C HIS A 36 9.55 -13.67 2.46
N THR A 37 10.70 -13.07 2.70
CA THR A 37 11.92 -13.78 3.09
C THR A 37 12.38 -13.26 4.46
N MET A 38 12.51 -14.17 5.41
CA MET A 38 13.09 -13.88 6.71
C MET A 38 14.62 -13.80 6.59
N VAL A 39 15.19 -12.85 7.27
CA VAL A 39 16.64 -12.62 7.35
C VAL A 39 17.05 -12.76 8.81
N ASP A 40 18.05 -13.59 9.06
CA ASP A 40 18.67 -13.70 10.36
C ASP A 40 19.52 -12.45 10.63
N LEU A 41 19.23 -11.77 11.74
CA LEU A 41 19.95 -10.57 12.18
C LEU A 41 21.10 -10.92 13.14
N ALA A 42 21.17 -12.16 13.62
CA ALA A 42 22.28 -12.58 14.45
C ALA A 42 23.63 -12.30 13.75
N PRO A 43 24.63 -11.80 14.46
CA PRO A 43 25.95 -11.53 13.88
C PRO A 43 26.46 -12.79 13.18
N GLN A 44 26.57 -12.78 11.87
CA GLN A 44 27.15 -13.89 11.14
C GLN A 44 28.59 -14.06 11.63
N GLN A 45 28.82 -15.15 12.34
CA GLN A 45 30.12 -15.54 12.76
C GLN A 45 30.95 -15.90 11.52
N GLU A 46 31.86 -15.01 11.19
CA GLU A 46 33.16 -15.25 10.64
C GLU A 46 33.82 -13.91 10.26
N GLY A 47 34.39 -13.23 11.25
CA GLY A 47 35.49 -12.27 11.05
C GLY A 47 35.12 -10.85 10.59
N LYS A 48 33.88 -10.53 10.28
CA LYS A 48 33.44 -9.15 10.03
C LYS A 48 32.13 -8.86 10.77
N LEU A 49 32.23 -8.20 11.92
CA LEU A 49 31.08 -7.57 12.55
C LEU A 49 30.49 -6.53 11.58
N ALA A 50 29.19 -6.62 11.30
CA ALA A 50 28.48 -5.54 10.65
C ALA A 50 28.64 -4.27 11.50
N SER A 51 28.75 -3.09 10.87
CA SER A 51 28.80 -1.84 11.63
C SER A 51 27.51 -1.66 12.43
N ALA A 52 27.60 -1.04 13.60
CA ALA A 52 26.42 -0.71 14.41
C ALA A 52 25.32 -0.01 13.58
N GLY A 53 25.72 0.93 12.73
CA GLY A 53 24.81 1.62 11.82
C GLY A 53 24.11 0.70 10.81
N LYS A 54 24.79 -0.34 10.32
CA LYS A 54 24.16 -1.35 9.46
C LYS A 54 23.13 -2.18 10.23
N LEU A 55 23.41 -2.57 11.45
CA LEU A 55 22.47 -3.32 12.28
C LEU A 55 21.22 -2.50 12.58
N VAL A 56 21.36 -1.23 12.95
CA VAL A 56 20.23 -0.31 13.13
C VAL A 56 19.44 -0.14 11.83
N TYR A 57 20.12 -0.06 10.70
CA TYR A 57 19.48 0.02 9.39
C TYR A 57 18.67 -1.24 9.07
N ASP A 58 19.25 -2.41 9.27
CA ASP A 58 18.61 -3.70 8.97
C ASP A 58 17.38 -3.93 9.86
N LEU A 59 17.42 -3.50 11.12
CA LEU A 59 16.31 -3.60 12.06
C LEU A 59 15.15 -2.64 11.72
N HIS A 60 15.44 -1.38 11.44
CA HIS A 60 14.43 -0.33 11.42
C HIS A 60 14.11 0.24 10.03
N CYS A 61 15.03 0.14 9.07
CA CYS A 61 14.94 0.84 7.79
C CYS A 61 14.79 -0.09 6.59
N ALA A 62 15.48 -1.25 6.62
CA ALA A 62 15.54 -2.18 5.48
C ALA A 62 14.18 -2.76 5.11
N VAL A 63 13.25 -2.84 6.05
CA VAL A 63 11.87 -3.30 5.82
C VAL A 63 11.16 -2.49 4.73
N CYS A 64 11.41 -1.18 4.66
CA CYS A 64 10.85 -0.29 3.65
C CYS A 64 11.85 0.02 2.54
N HIS A 65 13.08 0.38 2.93
CA HIS A 65 14.09 0.85 1.98
C HIS A 65 14.93 -0.26 1.35
N LYS A 66 14.68 -1.52 1.71
CA LYS A 66 15.39 -2.73 1.33
C LYS A 66 16.85 -2.78 1.77
N PRO A 67 17.47 -3.97 1.87
CA PRO A 67 18.87 -4.11 2.30
C PRO A 67 19.87 -3.39 1.38
N ASP A 68 19.52 -3.21 0.11
CA ASP A 68 20.33 -2.51 -0.89
C ASP A 68 20.08 -0.99 -0.96
N MET A 69 19.25 -0.45 -0.06
CA MET A 69 18.88 0.97 0.02
C MET A 69 18.18 1.55 -1.22
N LYS A 70 17.68 0.71 -2.14
CA LYS A 70 17.05 1.19 -3.38
C LYS A 70 15.56 1.44 -3.26
N GLY A 71 14.93 0.93 -2.19
CA GLY A 71 13.48 1.03 -2.02
C GLY A 71 12.72 0.20 -3.05
N ASP A 72 11.48 0.56 -3.33
CA ASP A 72 10.61 -0.12 -4.30
C ASP A 72 10.33 0.71 -5.56
N GLY A 73 10.84 1.94 -5.61
CA GLY A 73 10.66 2.86 -6.73
C GLY A 73 9.28 3.54 -6.80
N VAL A 74 8.33 3.16 -5.95
CA VAL A 74 6.95 3.67 -5.94
C VAL A 74 6.62 4.34 -4.60
N THR A 75 6.58 3.56 -3.53
CA THR A 75 6.20 4.02 -2.18
C THR A 75 7.41 4.44 -1.37
N TYR A 76 8.49 3.64 -1.46
CA TYR A 76 9.71 3.81 -0.68
C TYR A 76 10.85 4.27 -1.58
N PRO A 77 11.33 5.50 -1.42
CA PRO A 77 12.34 6.05 -2.32
C PRO A 77 13.72 5.42 -2.11
N SER A 78 14.54 5.45 -3.17
CA SER A 78 15.95 5.08 -3.10
C SER A 78 16.71 6.04 -2.17
N ILE A 79 17.30 5.49 -1.11
CA ILE A 79 18.22 6.22 -0.23
C ILE A 79 19.56 6.45 -0.96
N VAL A 80 20.03 5.48 -1.75
CA VAL A 80 21.28 5.57 -2.52
C VAL A 80 21.34 6.85 -3.35
N GLU A 81 20.23 7.21 -4.01
CA GLU A 81 20.16 8.39 -4.85
C GLU A 81 20.00 9.68 -4.04
N ARG A 82 19.25 9.62 -2.95
CA ARG A 82 18.85 10.81 -2.18
C ARG A 82 19.82 11.20 -1.08
N ARG A 83 20.60 10.25 -0.50
CA ARG A 83 21.47 10.49 0.64
C ARG A 83 22.45 11.63 0.44
N LYS A 84 22.97 11.82 -0.77
CA LYS A 84 23.91 12.91 -1.11
C LYS A 84 23.32 14.32 -0.99
N ASN A 85 22.01 14.45 -0.89
CA ASN A 85 21.30 15.72 -0.75
C ASN A 85 21.13 16.15 0.70
N TYR A 86 21.56 15.33 1.66
CA TYR A 86 21.40 15.59 3.09
C TYR A 86 22.75 15.85 3.74
N THR A 87 22.76 16.81 4.67
CA THR A 87 23.83 16.93 5.67
C THR A 87 23.62 15.86 6.75
N ARG A 88 24.67 15.54 7.51
CA ARG A 88 24.58 14.62 8.64
C ARG A 88 23.47 15.02 9.61
N GLN A 89 23.45 16.28 10.05
CA GLN A 89 22.41 16.78 10.96
C GLN A 89 21.03 16.75 10.34
N GLY A 90 20.88 17.18 9.08
CA GLY A 90 19.59 17.16 8.39
C GLY A 90 19.02 15.77 8.22
N LEU A 91 19.88 14.74 8.03
CA LEU A 91 19.43 13.35 7.97
C LEU A 91 19.02 12.84 9.36
N LYS A 92 19.77 13.20 10.42
CA LYS A 92 19.42 12.85 11.81
C LYS A 92 18.07 13.45 12.21
N ASP A 93 17.85 14.73 11.88
CA ASP A 93 16.58 15.41 12.14
C ASP A 93 15.43 14.74 11.37
N TYR A 94 15.66 14.40 10.09
CA TYR A 94 14.68 13.74 9.24
C TYR A 94 14.25 12.38 9.81
N ILE A 95 15.21 11.55 10.26
CA ILE A 95 14.95 10.26 10.90
C ILE A 95 14.18 10.44 12.21
N SER A 96 14.53 11.45 13.01
CA SER A 96 13.90 11.70 14.31
C SER A 96 12.44 12.11 14.20
N VAL A 97 12.07 12.87 13.17
CA VAL A 97 10.72 13.44 12.99
C VAL A 97 9.85 12.57 12.07
N GLY A 98 10.46 11.86 11.12
CA GLY A 98 9.74 11.17 10.05
C GLY A 98 9.15 12.15 9.03
N ARG A 99 8.59 11.64 7.94
CA ARG A 99 7.87 12.46 6.95
C ARG A 99 7.01 11.61 6.01
N GLY A 100 5.77 12.01 5.81
CA GLY A 100 4.83 11.28 4.95
C GLY A 100 4.56 9.89 5.50
N VAL A 101 4.86 8.86 4.73
CA VAL A 101 4.71 7.46 5.16
C VAL A 101 5.87 6.94 6.02
N MET A 102 6.99 7.69 6.10
CA MET A 102 8.13 7.34 6.95
C MET A 102 7.82 7.73 8.40
N PRO A 103 7.77 6.77 9.35
CA PRO A 103 7.51 7.09 10.75
C PRO A 103 8.67 7.86 11.39
N ALA A 104 8.42 8.48 12.54
CA ALA A 104 9.44 9.03 13.40
C ALA A 104 10.16 7.88 14.14
N PHE A 105 11.49 7.97 14.21
CA PHE A 105 12.34 7.04 14.97
C PHE A 105 12.92 7.77 16.21
N ASP A 106 12.04 8.39 16.99
CA ASP A 106 12.38 9.12 18.19
C ASP A 106 12.82 8.22 19.35
N HIS A 107 12.39 6.96 19.32
CA HIS A 107 12.79 5.92 20.28
C HIS A 107 14.26 5.49 20.14
N LEU A 108 14.91 5.71 18.99
CA LEU A 108 16.34 5.45 18.85
C LEU A 108 17.16 6.44 19.67
N SER A 109 18.17 5.95 20.37
CA SER A 109 19.12 6.81 21.07
C SER A 109 19.92 7.69 20.12
N ASP A 110 20.49 8.76 20.63
CA ASP A 110 21.34 9.65 19.82
C ASP A 110 22.56 8.93 19.23
N ALA A 111 23.13 7.96 19.95
CA ALA A 111 24.23 7.12 19.48
C ALA A 111 23.77 6.22 18.31
N GLN A 112 22.64 5.52 18.44
CA GLN A 112 22.07 4.71 17.38
C GLN A 112 21.76 5.52 16.11
N LYS A 113 21.19 6.72 16.27
CA LYS A 113 20.95 7.63 15.15
C LYS A 113 22.23 8.09 14.47
N GLU A 114 23.29 8.36 15.24
CA GLU A 114 24.57 8.78 14.69
C GLU A 114 25.27 7.67 13.90
N GLU A 115 25.24 6.43 14.41
CA GLU A 115 25.73 5.24 13.71
C GLU A 115 24.94 4.97 12.43
N LEU A 116 23.59 5.05 12.51
CA LEU A 116 22.70 4.90 11.36
C LEU A 116 23.01 5.94 10.27
N VAL A 117 23.14 7.21 10.65
CA VAL A 117 23.48 8.30 9.73
C VAL A 117 24.84 8.08 9.09
N THR A 118 25.84 7.60 9.87
CA THR A 118 27.16 7.26 9.35
C THR A 118 27.06 6.17 8.28
N TYR A 119 26.35 5.10 8.55
CA TYR A 119 26.16 3.99 7.63
C TYR A 119 25.38 4.43 6.37
N VAL A 120 24.29 5.19 6.53
CA VAL A 120 23.47 5.66 5.38
C VAL A 120 24.30 6.56 4.46
N LEU A 121 25.09 7.48 4.99
CA LEU A 121 25.90 8.38 4.20
C LEU A 121 27.11 7.69 3.57
N ASN A 122 27.70 6.73 4.27
CA ASN A 122 28.84 5.94 3.79
C ASN A 122 28.74 4.47 4.24
N PRO A 123 28.07 3.59 3.47
CA PRO A 123 27.87 2.18 3.82
C PRO A 123 29.17 1.37 3.97
N GLU A 124 30.26 1.86 3.40
CA GLU A 124 31.58 1.23 3.54
C GLU A 124 32.33 1.68 4.81
N ALA A 125 31.82 2.69 5.52
CA ALA A 125 32.41 3.13 6.78
C ALA A 125 32.17 2.08 7.86
N ASN A 126 33.24 1.49 8.34
CA ASN A 126 33.23 0.50 9.42
C ASN A 126 33.43 1.20 10.75
N THR A 127 32.38 1.87 11.24
CA THR A 127 32.39 2.56 12.55
C THR A 127 31.82 1.61 13.61
N MET A 128 32.54 1.39 14.69
CA MET A 128 32.10 0.61 15.85
C MET A 128 32.15 1.48 17.10
N ASP A 129 31.02 1.93 17.60
CA ASP A 129 30.87 2.33 19.00
C ASP A 129 30.38 1.11 19.80
N VAL A 130 31.20 0.66 20.74
CA VAL A 130 30.93 -0.55 21.54
C VAL A 130 29.67 -0.37 22.42
N SER A 131 29.37 0.84 22.87
CA SER A 131 28.18 1.13 23.67
C SER A 131 26.87 0.99 22.86
N SER A 132 26.92 1.35 21.58
CA SER A 132 25.80 1.15 20.66
C SER A 132 25.57 -0.33 20.34
N LEU A 133 26.64 -1.14 20.34
CA LEU A 133 26.56 -2.58 20.07
C LEU A 133 25.88 -3.34 21.21
N GLU A 134 26.12 -2.97 22.48
CA GLU A 134 25.47 -3.63 23.62
C GLU A 134 23.95 -3.45 23.58
N ALA A 135 23.45 -2.24 23.36
CA ALA A 135 22.03 -1.97 23.24
C ALA A 135 21.39 -2.69 22.05
N ILE A 136 22.08 -2.69 20.89
CA ILE A 136 21.61 -3.41 19.70
C ILE A 136 21.65 -4.93 19.91
N SER A 137 22.66 -5.45 20.66
CA SER A 137 22.76 -6.87 20.97
C SER A 137 21.61 -7.37 21.83
N GLU A 138 21.12 -6.56 22.80
CA GLU A 138 19.94 -6.89 23.60
C GLU A 138 18.68 -6.94 22.71
N GLU A 139 18.48 -5.94 21.86
CA GLU A 139 17.35 -5.91 20.90
C GLU A 139 17.38 -7.09 19.91
N LEU A 140 18.57 -7.48 19.42
CA LEU A 140 18.75 -8.65 18.55
C LEU A 140 18.48 -9.98 19.26
N GLN A 141 18.66 -10.06 20.58
CA GLN A 141 18.30 -11.27 21.35
C GLN A 141 16.78 -11.42 21.47
N GLU A 142 16.05 -10.29 21.51
CA GLU A 142 14.58 -10.31 21.55
C GLU A 142 13.99 -10.50 20.16
N ILE A 143 14.59 -9.92 19.11
CA ILE A 143 14.11 -9.96 17.72
C ILE A 143 15.24 -10.44 16.79
N PRO A 144 15.54 -11.75 16.78
CA PRO A 144 16.68 -12.28 16.02
C PRO A 144 16.49 -12.29 14.50
N TYR A 145 15.28 -12.01 14.03
CA TYR A 145 14.95 -12.05 12.61
C TYR A 145 14.30 -10.74 12.14
N SER A 146 14.60 -10.36 10.92
CA SER A 146 13.88 -9.34 10.15
C SER A 146 13.39 -9.93 8.84
N HIS A 147 12.87 -9.12 7.96
CA HIS A 147 12.45 -9.57 6.63
C HIS A 147 12.96 -8.63 5.52
N THR A 148 12.98 -9.13 4.28
CA THR A 148 13.52 -8.40 3.11
C THR A 148 12.63 -7.25 2.64
N GLY A 149 11.63 -6.87 3.40
CA GLY A 149 10.69 -5.80 3.06
C GLY A 149 9.49 -6.28 2.25
N TYR A 150 8.79 -5.30 1.71
CA TYR A 150 7.54 -5.46 1.00
C TYR A 150 7.80 -5.78 -0.47
N ASN A 151 7.79 -7.07 -0.84
CA ASN A 151 8.12 -7.52 -2.17
C ASN A 151 6.90 -8.14 -2.86
N ARG A 152 6.24 -7.37 -3.70
CA ARG A 152 5.14 -7.84 -4.56
C ARG A 152 5.69 -8.83 -5.59
N TRP A 153 4.97 -9.91 -5.82
CA TRP A 153 5.33 -10.87 -6.85
C TRP A 153 4.60 -10.52 -8.15
N VAL A 154 5.30 -9.79 -8.99
CA VAL A 154 4.78 -9.27 -10.26
C VAL A 154 5.63 -9.73 -11.44
N ASP A 155 5.02 -9.73 -12.62
CA ASP A 155 5.71 -9.94 -13.90
C ASP A 155 6.49 -8.69 -14.34
N ASN A 156 7.10 -8.76 -15.51
CA ASN A 156 7.88 -7.65 -16.07
C ASN A 156 7.03 -6.40 -16.43
N ASN A 157 5.72 -6.55 -16.51
CA ASN A 157 4.78 -5.46 -16.76
C ASN A 157 4.18 -4.89 -15.46
N GLY A 158 4.55 -5.45 -14.31
CA GLY A 158 4.03 -5.06 -13.00
C GLY A 158 2.69 -5.69 -12.63
N ASN A 159 2.24 -6.71 -13.38
CA ASN A 159 1.01 -7.43 -13.05
C ASN A 159 1.29 -8.55 -12.03
N PRO A 160 0.33 -8.86 -11.14
CA PRO A 160 0.44 -10.04 -10.29
C PRO A 160 0.66 -11.31 -11.11
N VAL A 161 1.62 -12.17 -10.69
CA VAL A 161 1.94 -13.42 -11.43
C VAL A 161 0.90 -14.53 -11.26
N ILE A 162 -0.18 -14.26 -10.56
CA ILE A 162 -1.32 -15.18 -10.41
C ILE A 162 -2.37 -14.93 -11.48
N LYS A 163 -3.23 -15.92 -11.68
CA LYS A 163 -4.38 -15.78 -12.58
C LYS A 163 -5.34 -14.71 -12.06
N PRO A 164 -5.84 -13.79 -12.91
CA PRO A 164 -6.88 -12.85 -12.53
C PRO A 164 -8.18 -13.57 -12.09
N PRO A 165 -9.08 -12.89 -11.33
CA PRO A 165 -9.08 -11.45 -11.09
C PRO A 165 -8.10 -11.02 -10.00
N TRP A 166 -7.47 -9.83 -10.15
CA TRP A 166 -6.49 -9.25 -9.21
C TRP A 166 -7.12 -8.26 -8.23
N GLY A 167 -8.33 -7.84 -8.51
CA GLY A 167 -9.17 -7.05 -7.62
C GLY A 167 -10.62 -7.41 -7.85
N ASN A 168 -11.40 -7.42 -6.78
CA ASN A 168 -12.79 -7.86 -6.79
C ASN A 168 -13.70 -6.88 -6.06
N LEU A 169 -14.98 -6.84 -6.44
CA LEU A 169 -16.09 -6.35 -5.64
C LEU A 169 -17.00 -7.52 -5.32
N THR A 170 -17.29 -7.73 -4.04
CA THR A 170 -18.04 -8.89 -3.54
C THR A 170 -19.25 -8.45 -2.73
N ALA A 171 -20.41 -9.06 -2.98
CA ALA A 171 -21.59 -8.94 -2.12
C ALA A 171 -21.72 -10.17 -1.21
N ILE A 172 -21.87 -9.92 0.09
CA ILE A 172 -21.94 -10.96 1.12
C ILE A 172 -23.25 -10.78 1.89
N ASP A 173 -24.05 -11.84 1.95
CA ASP A 173 -25.22 -11.89 2.83
C ASP A 173 -24.76 -12.06 4.28
N LEU A 174 -25.01 -11.06 5.12
CA LEU A 174 -24.60 -11.07 6.52
C LEU A 174 -25.36 -12.07 7.39
N ASN A 175 -26.53 -12.54 6.95
CA ASN A 175 -27.29 -13.55 7.70
C ASN A 175 -26.69 -14.95 7.52
N SER A 176 -26.19 -15.25 6.33
CA SER A 176 -25.69 -16.59 5.98
C SER A 176 -24.17 -16.67 5.84
N GLY A 177 -23.48 -15.51 5.73
CA GLY A 177 -22.05 -15.43 5.43
C GLY A 177 -21.70 -15.84 3.99
N LYS A 178 -22.68 -16.01 3.10
CA LYS A 178 -22.45 -16.47 1.73
C LYS A 178 -22.17 -15.30 0.79
N HIS A 179 -21.27 -15.51 -0.16
CA HIS A 179 -21.11 -14.64 -1.31
C HIS A 179 -22.35 -14.78 -2.21
N LEU A 180 -23.02 -13.67 -2.48
CA LEU A 180 -24.13 -13.61 -3.42
C LEU A 180 -23.63 -13.46 -4.86
N TRP A 181 -22.65 -12.60 -5.06
CA TRP A 181 -21.92 -12.41 -6.30
C TRP A 181 -20.52 -11.85 -6.03
N GLN A 182 -19.62 -12.07 -6.98
CA GLN A 182 -18.29 -11.47 -7.01
C GLN A 182 -17.94 -11.15 -8.45
N VAL A 183 -17.45 -9.94 -8.69
CA VAL A 183 -17.07 -9.45 -10.01
C VAL A 183 -15.68 -8.82 -9.97
N PRO A 184 -14.91 -8.88 -11.09
CA PRO A 184 -13.66 -8.12 -11.19
C PRO A 184 -13.90 -6.62 -11.01
N LEU A 185 -13.02 -5.97 -10.23
CA LEU A 185 -13.05 -4.52 -10.01
C LEU A 185 -11.83 -3.87 -10.64
N GLY A 186 -12.06 -3.09 -11.69
CA GLY A 186 -11.03 -2.44 -12.49
C GLY A 186 -10.56 -3.28 -13.68
N GLU A 187 -9.80 -2.63 -14.55
CA GLU A 187 -9.20 -3.23 -15.73
C GLU A 187 -7.84 -2.57 -16.04
N LEU A 188 -7.09 -3.17 -16.95
CA LEU A 188 -5.86 -2.60 -17.49
C LEU A 188 -6.08 -2.34 -18.98
N ASP A 189 -6.08 -1.09 -19.40
CA ASP A 189 -6.42 -0.67 -20.77
C ASP A 189 -5.65 -1.48 -21.82
N TYR A 190 -4.35 -1.69 -21.62
CA TYR A 190 -3.52 -2.44 -22.58
C TYR A 190 -3.89 -3.93 -22.70
N LEU A 191 -4.54 -4.53 -21.70
CA LEU A 191 -5.08 -5.89 -21.77
C LEU A 191 -6.46 -5.90 -22.42
N SER A 192 -7.29 -4.92 -22.07
CA SER A 192 -8.62 -4.74 -22.67
C SER A 192 -8.52 -4.48 -24.18
N GLU A 193 -7.54 -3.71 -24.65
CA GLU A 193 -7.23 -3.48 -26.06
C GLU A 193 -6.85 -4.79 -26.81
N GLN A 194 -6.32 -5.78 -26.10
CA GLN A 194 -6.04 -7.12 -26.63
C GLN A 194 -7.25 -8.07 -26.58
N GLY A 195 -8.41 -7.57 -26.16
CA GLY A 195 -9.64 -8.38 -26.03
C GLY A 195 -9.65 -9.26 -24.78
N ILE A 196 -8.77 -9.03 -23.80
CA ILE A 196 -8.78 -9.74 -22.52
C ILE A 196 -9.91 -9.15 -21.66
N PRO A 197 -10.78 -9.99 -21.07
CA PRO A 197 -11.83 -9.53 -20.17
C PRO A 197 -11.26 -8.77 -18.97
N PRO A 198 -12.08 -7.94 -18.27
CA PRO A 198 -11.64 -7.21 -17.07
C PRO A 198 -10.93 -8.12 -16.07
N THR A 199 -9.69 -7.77 -15.76
CA THR A 199 -8.81 -8.55 -14.88
C THR A 199 -8.94 -8.16 -13.41
N GLY A 200 -9.68 -7.09 -13.12
CA GLY A 200 -9.52 -6.39 -11.85
C GLY A 200 -8.15 -5.72 -11.75
N THR A 201 -8.01 -4.79 -10.83
CA THR A 201 -6.73 -4.18 -10.48
C THR A 201 -6.57 -4.12 -8.99
N GLU A 202 -5.34 -3.88 -8.52
CA GLU A 202 -5.14 -3.38 -7.17
C GLU A 202 -6.04 -2.16 -6.94
N ASN A 203 -6.66 -2.08 -5.78
CA ASN A 203 -7.66 -1.06 -5.48
C ASN A 203 -7.53 -0.57 -4.03
N TYR A 204 -7.90 0.69 -3.78
CA TYR A 204 -7.91 1.36 -2.48
C TYR A 204 -9.13 2.27 -2.37
N GLY A 205 -9.66 2.43 -1.18
CA GLY A 205 -10.94 3.09 -0.94
C GLY A 205 -12.08 2.07 -0.86
N GLY A 206 -13.27 2.51 -0.54
CA GLY A 206 -14.43 1.65 -0.33
C GLY A 206 -15.60 2.01 -1.22
N PRO A 207 -16.62 1.13 -1.30
CA PRO A 207 -17.89 1.43 -1.94
C PRO A 207 -18.80 2.28 -1.06
N VAL A 208 -19.83 2.88 -1.68
CA VAL A 208 -21.03 3.37 -1.01
C VAL A 208 -22.26 2.77 -1.66
N VAL A 209 -23.22 2.32 -0.88
CA VAL A 209 -24.47 1.72 -1.35
C VAL A 209 -25.65 2.65 -1.07
N THR A 210 -26.68 2.64 -1.94
CA THR A 210 -27.89 3.40 -1.77
C THR A 210 -29.13 2.51 -1.81
N ASP A 211 -30.22 2.97 -1.20
CA ASP A 211 -31.53 2.27 -1.24
C ASP A 211 -32.04 2.11 -2.67
N GLY A 212 -31.69 3.04 -3.57
CA GLY A 212 -32.08 3.01 -4.99
C GLY A 212 -31.43 1.90 -5.81
N GLY A 213 -30.68 0.98 -5.21
CA GLY A 213 -30.15 -0.19 -5.92
C GLY A 213 -28.73 -0.02 -6.47
N LEU A 214 -28.05 1.05 -6.14
CA LEU A 214 -26.76 1.41 -6.73
C LEU A 214 -25.61 1.30 -5.73
N ILE A 215 -24.45 0.83 -6.23
CA ILE A 215 -23.16 0.91 -5.55
C ILE A 215 -22.27 1.84 -6.35
N PHE A 216 -21.64 2.79 -5.67
CA PHE A 216 -20.68 3.73 -6.26
C PHE A 216 -19.27 3.43 -5.72
N ILE A 217 -18.31 3.34 -6.60
CA ILE A 217 -16.92 3.10 -6.21
C ILE A 217 -15.94 3.65 -7.26
N GLY A 218 -14.84 4.27 -6.81
CA GLY A 218 -13.63 4.52 -7.61
C GLY A 218 -12.62 3.43 -7.37
N ALA A 219 -11.67 3.66 -6.49
CA ALA A 219 -10.74 2.69 -5.91
C ALA A 219 -9.65 2.14 -6.84
N THR A 220 -9.88 2.05 -8.14
CA THR A 220 -9.08 1.26 -9.08
C THR A 220 -7.95 2.04 -9.74
N LYS A 221 -6.88 1.33 -10.11
CA LYS A 221 -5.71 1.88 -10.79
C LYS A 221 -6.02 2.46 -12.17
N ASP A 222 -7.10 2.01 -12.80
CA ASP A 222 -7.57 2.54 -14.09
C ASP A 222 -8.22 3.92 -14.01
N GLU A 223 -8.29 4.51 -12.80
CA GLU A 223 -8.84 5.85 -12.56
C GLU A 223 -10.29 6.02 -13.05
N LYS A 224 -11.08 4.95 -13.02
CA LYS A 224 -12.49 5.00 -13.36
C LYS A 224 -13.38 5.04 -12.12
N PHE A 225 -14.46 5.81 -12.20
CA PHE A 225 -15.53 5.78 -11.24
C PHE A 225 -16.67 4.94 -11.82
N ARG A 226 -17.15 3.97 -11.06
CA ARG A 226 -18.15 2.99 -11.53
C ARG A 226 -19.39 2.98 -10.67
N VAL A 227 -20.51 2.70 -11.32
CA VAL A 227 -21.80 2.44 -10.71
C VAL A 227 -22.22 1.01 -11.01
N PHE A 228 -22.43 0.23 -9.97
CA PHE A 228 -22.87 -1.16 -10.08
C PHE A 228 -24.32 -1.32 -9.63
N ASN A 229 -25.01 -2.29 -10.21
CA ASN A 229 -26.25 -2.83 -9.68
C ASN A 229 -25.95 -3.62 -8.40
N LYS A 230 -26.54 -3.22 -7.28
CA LYS A 230 -26.26 -3.87 -5.98
C LYS A 230 -26.73 -5.34 -5.89
N TYR A 231 -27.68 -5.75 -6.73
CA TYR A 231 -28.21 -7.11 -6.71
C TYR A 231 -27.46 -8.07 -7.60
N THR A 232 -26.86 -7.58 -8.69
CA THR A 232 -26.25 -8.44 -9.71
C THR A 232 -24.74 -8.26 -9.85
N GLY A 233 -24.16 -7.15 -9.37
CA GLY A 233 -22.78 -6.80 -9.62
C GLY A 233 -22.49 -6.29 -11.04
N GLU A 234 -23.53 -6.09 -11.86
CA GLU A 234 -23.39 -5.53 -13.21
C GLU A 234 -22.95 -4.07 -13.16
N VAL A 235 -22.01 -3.68 -14.02
CA VAL A 235 -21.61 -2.28 -14.23
C VAL A 235 -22.70 -1.58 -15.04
N LEU A 236 -23.36 -0.61 -14.42
CA LEU A 236 -24.42 0.18 -15.06
C LEU A 236 -23.89 1.43 -15.74
N TRP A 237 -22.81 1.96 -15.23
CA TRP A 237 -22.19 3.18 -15.75
C TRP A 237 -20.77 3.33 -15.25
N GLU A 238 -19.90 3.95 -16.06
CA GLU A 238 -18.56 4.34 -15.66
C GLU A 238 -18.12 5.66 -16.28
N ALA A 239 -17.18 6.34 -15.61
CA ALA A 239 -16.52 7.55 -16.11
C ALA A 239 -15.05 7.57 -15.69
N LYS A 240 -14.20 8.08 -16.59
CA LYS A 240 -12.79 8.37 -16.26
C LYS A 240 -12.73 9.57 -15.33
N LEU A 241 -11.95 9.44 -14.27
CA LEU A 241 -11.62 10.52 -13.35
C LEU A 241 -10.36 11.25 -13.83
N PRO A 242 -10.18 12.53 -13.45
CA PRO A 242 -8.95 13.26 -13.78
C PRO A 242 -7.69 12.70 -13.08
N TYR A 243 -7.88 12.07 -11.93
CA TYR A 243 -6.85 11.37 -11.14
C TYR A 243 -7.51 10.20 -10.39
N GLY A 244 -6.71 9.26 -9.92
CA GLY A 244 -7.21 8.10 -9.18
C GLY A 244 -8.06 8.50 -7.96
N GLY A 245 -9.27 7.96 -7.90
CA GLY A 245 -10.24 8.19 -6.82
C GLY A 245 -10.13 7.11 -5.75
N TYR A 246 -9.12 7.20 -4.88
CA TYR A 246 -8.82 6.19 -3.86
C TYR A 246 -9.48 6.46 -2.50
N ALA A 247 -10.44 7.37 -2.47
CA ALA A 247 -11.29 7.63 -1.31
C ALA A 247 -12.63 6.88 -1.44
N THR A 248 -13.28 6.61 -0.32
CA THR A 248 -14.67 6.18 -0.31
C THR A 248 -15.55 7.38 -0.73
N PRO A 249 -16.45 7.22 -1.71
CA PRO A 249 -17.35 8.29 -2.13
C PRO A 249 -18.32 8.70 -1.02
N ALA A 250 -18.81 9.93 -1.07
CA ALA A 250 -19.90 10.40 -0.22
C ALA A 250 -21.15 10.66 -1.07
N VAL A 251 -22.32 10.26 -0.55
CA VAL A 251 -23.63 10.52 -1.17
C VAL A 251 -24.40 11.49 -0.29
N TYR A 252 -24.95 12.54 -0.90
CA TYR A 252 -25.73 13.53 -0.19
C TYR A 252 -26.83 14.12 -1.09
N ALA A 253 -27.80 14.81 -0.52
CA ALA A 253 -28.84 15.49 -1.24
C ALA A 253 -28.90 16.97 -0.87
N VAL A 254 -29.10 17.84 -1.88
CA VAL A 254 -29.33 19.28 -1.71
C VAL A 254 -30.53 19.67 -2.54
N ASN A 255 -31.53 20.31 -1.93
CA ASN A 255 -32.75 20.74 -2.58
C ASN A 255 -33.47 19.62 -3.37
N GLY A 256 -33.48 18.40 -2.82
CA GLY A 256 -34.11 17.24 -3.44
C GLY A 256 -33.28 16.58 -4.57
N LYS A 257 -32.13 17.11 -4.92
CA LYS A 257 -31.23 16.54 -5.91
C LYS A 257 -30.11 15.78 -5.23
N GLN A 258 -29.89 14.50 -5.61
CA GLN A 258 -28.84 13.65 -5.11
C GLN A 258 -27.52 13.91 -5.83
N TYR A 259 -26.46 13.90 -5.07
CA TYR A 259 -25.07 14.01 -5.53
C TYR A 259 -24.23 12.87 -4.98
N VAL A 260 -23.24 12.47 -5.76
CA VAL A 260 -22.16 11.56 -5.33
C VAL A 260 -20.85 12.28 -5.59
N VAL A 261 -20.02 12.41 -4.56
CA VAL A 261 -18.72 13.09 -4.66
C VAL A 261 -17.59 12.15 -4.27
N ILE A 262 -16.47 12.25 -4.99
CA ILE A 262 -15.25 11.50 -4.71
C ILE A 262 -14.03 12.43 -4.75
N ALA A 263 -13.09 12.23 -3.81
CA ALA A 263 -11.80 12.88 -3.85
C ALA A 263 -10.87 12.14 -4.81
N CYS A 264 -10.28 12.86 -5.76
CA CYS A 264 -9.37 12.33 -6.76
C CYS A 264 -7.96 12.84 -6.47
N GLY A 265 -7.29 12.21 -5.50
CA GLY A 265 -5.94 12.56 -5.07
C GLY A 265 -4.85 11.87 -5.88
N GLY A 266 -5.13 10.72 -6.49
CA GLY A 266 -4.14 9.93 -7.20
C GLY A 266 -2.92 9.56 -6.36
N GLY A 267 -1.74 9.48 -7.00
CA GLY A 267 -0.43 9.35 -6.37
C GLY A 267 -0.10 7.96 -5.83
N LYS A 268 -1.09 7.14 -5.52
CA LYS A 268 -0.91 5.75 -5.09
C LYS A 268 -0.89 4.83 -6.32
N MET A 269 -0.30 3.65 -6.19
CA MET A 269 -0.21 2.64 -7.28
C MET A 269 0.48 3.14 -8.56
N GLY A 270 1.30 4.21 -8.47
CA GLY A 270 2.00 4.79 -9.61
C GLY A 270 1.15 5.68 -10.51
N THR A 271 -0.08 6.04 -10.11
CA THR A 271 -0.92 6.99 -10.86
C THR A 271 -0.53 8.44 -10.58
N PRO A 272 -0.83 9.39 -11.49
CA PRO A 272 -0.57 10.80 -11.27
C PRO A 272 -1.25 11.33 -10.01
N SER A 273 -0.58 12.25 -9.29
CA SER A 273 -1.15 12.93 -8.13
C SER A 273 -2.05 14.09 -8.55
N GLY A 274 -3.12 14.34 -7.81
CA GLY A 274 -4.07 15.43 -8.02
C GLY A 274 -4.66 15.97 -6.72
N ASP A 275 -5.48 17.00 -6.86
CA ASP A 275 -6.13 17.73 -5.75
C ASP A 275 -7.59 18.09 -6.05
N VAL A 276 -8.30 17.22 -6.78
CA VAL A 276 -9.63 17.51 -7.34
C VAL A 276 -10.71 16.71 -6.59
N TYR A 277 -11.86 17.35 -6.37
CA TYR A 277 -13.11 16.67 -6.04
C TYR A 277 -14.00 16.62 -7.29
N VAL A 278 -14.55 15.44 -7.60
CA VAL A 278 -15.50 15.25 -8.69
C VAL A 278 -16.86 14.89 -8.11
N ALA A 279 -17.88 15.64 -8.51
CA ALA A 279 -19.26 15.40 -8.10
C ALA A 279 -20.11 15.01 -9.31
N PHE A 280 -20.93 13.99 -9.14
CA PHE A 280 -21.88 13.51 -10.14
C PHE A 280 -23.31 13.70 -9.63
N SER A 281 -24.23 13.97 -10.53
CA SER A 281 -25.68 13.99 -10.25
C SER A 281 -26.44 13.54 -11.49
N LEU A 282 -27.62 12.98 -11.29
CA LEU A 282 -28.58 12.84 -12.41
C LEU A 282 -28.99 14.19 -12.91
N PRO A 283 -29.35 14.29 -14.19
CA PRO A 283 -29.83 15.53 -14.82
C PRO A 283 -31.01 16.16 -14.09
#